data_04339ae27f6075fee935b3d6a2971bac
#
_entry.id   04339ae27f6075fee935b3d6a2971bac
#
_cell.length_a   1.000
_cell.length_b   1.000
_cell.length_c   1.000
_cell.angle_alpha   90.00
_cell.angle_beta   90.00
_cell.angle_gamma   90.00
#
_symmetry.space_group_name_H-M   'P 1'
#
loop_
_entity.id
_entity.type
_entity.pdbx_description
1 polymer ?
#
loop_
_entity_poly.entity_id
_entity_poly.type
_entity_poly.pdbx_seq_one_letter_code
_entity_poly.pdbx_strand_id
1 'polypeptide(L)'
;TTWGDHERCKQTYFSTYENMYFTGDGCYRSPEGYYRITGRVDDVLNVSGHRIGTAEVENAINMHSDVVESAIVGYPHPVKGQGIYAYVIANHHIDADKTRQDILQTVTRLIGAIAKPDIIQFVSELQKTRSGKIMRRILRKVAENDLGSLGDTSTLQDPTVVDKIIEGAQNLKNK
;
A
#
# COMPACT_ATOMS: atom_id res chain seq x y z
N THR A 1 -21.42 6.60 -17.02
CA THR A 1 -21.03 5.55 -17.98
C THR A 1 -19.59 5.69 -18.39
N THR A 2 -18.92 4.58 -18.70
CA THR A 2 -17.56 4.59 -19.27
C THR A 2 -17.67 4.80 -20.78
N TRP A 3 -16.83 5.68 -21.35
CA TRP A 3 -16.81 5.91 -22.79
C TRP A 3 -16.51 4.60 -23.53
N GLY A 4 -17.35 4.23 -24.47
CA GLY A 4 -17.21 3.04 -25.29
C GLY A 4 -17.48 1.69 -24.60
N ASP A 5 -17.74 1.68 -23.26
CA ASP A 5 -17.96 0.44 -22.51
C ASP A 5 -18.95 0.65 -21.35
N HIS A 6 -20.23 0.76 -21.69
CA HIS A 6 -21.29 0.96 -20.70
C HIS A 6 -21.47 -0.26 -19.79
N GLU A 7 -21.36 -1.47 -20.33
CA GLU A 7 -21.53 -2.71 -19.55
C GLU A 7 -20.47 -2.85 -18.46
N ARG A 8 -19.23 -2.48 -18.74
CA ARG A 8 -18.17 -2.43 -17.74
C ARG A 8 -18.50 -1.44 -16.62
N CYS A 9 -19.02 -0.26 -16.96
CA CYS A 9 -19.46 0.72 -15.96
C CYS A 9 -20.53 0.13 -15.05
N LYS A 10 -21.55 -0.50 -15.63
CA LYS A 10 -22.63 -1.14 -14.90
C LYS A 10 -22.11 -2.25 -14.00
N GLN A 11 -21.28 -3.13 -14.53
CA GLN A 11 -20.70 -4.24 -13.78
C GLN A 11 -19.81 -3.77 -12.64
N THR A 12 -18.99 -2.74 -12.87
CA THR A 12 -18.02 -2.25 -11.86
C THR A 12 -18.68 -1.49 -10.72
N TYR A 13 -19.67 -0.64 -11.03
CA TYR A 13 -20.18 0.34 -10.07
C TYR A 13 -21.62 0.10 -9.60
N PHE A 14 -22.41 -0.72 -10.31
CA PHE A 14 -23.84 -0.86 -10.05
C PHE A 14 -24.31 -2.31 -9.88
N SER A 15 -23.41 -3.29 -9.98
CA SER A 15 -23.76 -4.71 -9.83
C SER A 15 -23.65 -5.23 -8.39
N THR A 16 -22.83 -4.58 -7.56
CA THR A 16 -22.55 -5.07 -6.19
C THR A 16 -23.71 -4.82 -5.24
N TYR A 17 -24.39 -3.67 -5.35
CA TYR A 17 -25.53 -3.29 -4.54
C TYR A 17 -26.63 -2.72 -5.44
N GLU A 18 -27.85 -3.25 -5.27
CA GLU A 18 -29.00 -2.81 -6.07
C GLU A 18 -29.31 -1.33 -5.79
N ASN A 19 -29.49 -0.54 -6.85
CA ASN A 19 -29.80 0.90 -6.80
C ASN A 19 -28.77 1.77 -6.07
N MET A 20 -27.54 1.29 -5.86
CA MET A 20 -26.46 2.03 -5.22
C MET A 20 -25.21 2.08 -6.10
N TYR A 21 -24.48 3.18 -6.01
CA TYR A 21 -23.17 3.32 -6.63
C TYR A 21 -22.08 2.77 -5.68
N PHE A 22 -21.32 1.78 -6.13
CA PHE A 22 -20.21 1.20 -5.38
C PHE A 22 -18.94 2.00 -5.62
N THR A 23 -18.45 2.72 -4.60
CA THR A 23 -17.22 3.53 -4.69
C THR A 23 -15.95 2.67 -4.66
N GLY A 24 -16.02 1.48 -4.08
CA GLY A 24 -14.86 0.64 -3.76
C GLY A 24 -14.09 1.10 -2.53
N ASP A 25 -14.63 2.04 -1.76
CA ASP A 25 -14.03 2.54 -0.54
C ASP A 25 -14.74 2.01 0.70
N GLY A 26 -13.97 1.63 1.71
CA GLY A 26 -14.46 1.34 3.05
C GLY A 26 -14.64 2.63 3.84
N CYS A 27 -15.67 2.70 4.65
CA CYS A 27 -15.84 3.82 5.57
C CYS A 27 -16.43 3.37 6.91
N TYR A 28 -16.14 4.14 7.95
CA TYR A 28 -16.74 4.06 9.26
C TYR A 28 -17.59 5.30 9.52
N ARG A 29 -18.80 5.10 10.03
CA ARG A 29 -19.67 6.20 10.46
C ARG A 29 -19.63 6.28 11.99
N SER A 30 -19.24 7.44 12.53
CA SER A 30 -19.25 7.66 13.96
C SER A 30 -20.67 7.80 14.51
N PRO A 31 -20.88 7.64 15.83
CA PRO A 31 -22.19 7.88 16.48
C PRO A 31 -22.71 9.29 16.23
N GLU A 32 -21.84 10.29 16.10
CA GLU A 32 -22.17 11.68 15.82
C GLU A 32 -22.53 11.93 14.34
N GLY A 33 -22.39 10.90 13.48
CA GLY A 33 -22.77 10.97 12.05
C GLY A 33 -21.67 11.34 11.09
N TYR A 34 -20.43 11.54 11.53
CA TYR A 34 -19.28 11.79 10.65
C TYR A 34 -18.83 10.51 9.96
N TYR A 35 -18.36 10.65 8.73
CA TYR A 35 -17.80 9.53 7.95
C TYR A 35 -16.27 9.65 7.90
N ARG A 36 -15.60 8.53 8.18
CA ARG A 36 -14.16 8.38 8.03
C ARG A 36 -13.88 7.32 6.98
N ILE A 37 -13.24 7.69 5.89
CA ILE A 37 -12.77 6.74 4.88
C ILE A 37 -11.62 5.93 5.48
N THR A 38 -11.73 4.59 5.44
CA THR A 38 -10.76 3.66 6.03
C THR A 38 -9.81 3.08 4.99
N GLY A 39 -10.04 3.33 3.72
CA GLY A 39 -9.23 2.89 2.59
C GLY A 39 -10.04 2.18 1.52
N ARG A 40 -9.35 1.62 0.55
CA ARG A 40 -9.96 0.82 -0.52
C ARG A 40 -10.34 -0.57 0.00
N VAL A 41 -11.47 -1.10 -0.46
CA VAL A 41 -11.88 -2.48 -0.10
C VAL A 41 -11.02 -3.54 -0.77
N ASP A 42 -10.37 -3.19 -1.88
CA ASP A 42 -9.43 -4.03 -2.63
C ASP A 42 -7.97 -3.93 -2.14
N ASP A 43 -7.65 -2.93 -1.30
CA ASP A 43 -6.34 -2.75 -0.66
C ASP A 43 -6.30 -3.29 0.79
N VAL A 44 -7.16 -4.25 1.12
CA VAL A 44 -7.16 -4.94 2.41
C VAL A 44 -6.24 -6.15 2.34
N LEU A 45 -5.32 -6.24 3.30
CA LEU A 45 -4.42 -7.37 3.46
C LEU A 45 -5.08 -8.45 4.31
N ASN A 46 -4.77 -9.72 3.99
CA ASN A 46 -5.21 -10.86 4.79
C ASN A 46 -3.99 -11.53 5.45
N VAL A 47 -3.63 -11.04 6.63
CA VAL A 47 -2.44 -11.49 7.38
C VAL A 47 -2.87 -12.45 8.46
N SER A 48 -2.50 -13.73 8.34
CA SER A 48 -2.87 -14.78 9.31
C SER A 48 -4.38 -14.81 9.62
N GLY A 49 -5.23 -14.58 8.61
CA GLY A 49 -6.70 -14.54 8.76
C GLY A 49 -7.29 -13.22 9.23
N HIS A 50 -6.46 -12.23 9.56
CA HIS A 50 -6.90 -10.89 9.96
C HIS A 50 -6.93 -9.96 8.73
N ARG A 51 -8.01 -9.18 8.62
CA ARG A 51 -8.15 -8.18 7.57
C ARG A 51 -7.59 -6.85 8.07
N ILE A 52 -6.51 -6.38 7.45
CA ILE A 52 -5.78 -5.17 7.81
C ILE A 52 -5.84 -4.19 6.64
N GLY A 53 -6.35 -2.99 6.87
CA GLY A 53 -6.36 -1.93 5.86
C GLY A 53 -4.96 -1.37 5.64
N THR A 54 -4.52 -1.26 4.38
CA THR A 54 -3.20 -0.67 4.07
C THR A 54 -3.09 0.75 4.58
N ALA A 55 -4.15 1.55 4.45
CA ALA A 55 -4.19 2.93 4.91
C ALA A 55 -4.01 3.07 6.43
N GLU A 56 -4.49 2.10 7.22
CA GLU A 56 -4.32 2.10 8.67
C GLU A 56 -2.85 1.93 9.06
N VAL A 57 -2.15 1.01 8.39
CA VAL A 57 -0.72 0.77 8.60
C VAL A 57 0.10 1.96 8.10
N GLU A 58 -0.22 2.52 6.93
CA GLU A 58 0.41 3.73 6.39
C GLU A 58 0.28 4.89 7.37
N ASN A 59 -0.91 5.12 7.91
CA ASN A 59 -1.13 6.17 8.89
C ASN A 59 -0.28 5.98 10.15
N ALA A 60 -0.17 4.76 10.66
CA ALA A 60 0.68 4.47 11.83
C ALA A 60 2.17 4.71 11.55
N ILE A 61 2.65 4.32 10.36
CA ILE A 61 4.04 4.55 9.94
C ILE A 61 4.31 6.05 9.77
N ASN A 62 3.40 6.77 9.13
CA ASN A 62 3.52 8.21 8.86
C ASN A 62 3.47 9.09 10.13
N MET A 63 3.11 8.52 11.29
CA MET A 63 3.21 9.22 12.58
C MET A 63 4.66 9.30 13.11
N HIS A 64 5.60 8.57 12.51
CA HIS A 64 7.00 8.68 12.88
C HIS A 64 7.61 9.96 12.30
N SER A 65 8.33 10.73 13.13
CA SER A 65 8.88 12.05 12.75
C SER A 65 9.82 12.04 11.56
N ASP A 66 10.51 10.95 11.34
CA ASP A 66 11.47 10.80 10.24
C ASP A 66 10.85 10.24 8.96
N VAL A 67 9.55 9.92 8.96
CA VAL A 67 8.84 9.42 7.79
C VAL A 67 8.13 10.57 7.08
N VAL A 68 8.37 10.67 5.78
CA VAL A 68 7.72 11.66 4.90
C VAL A 68 6.45 11.08 4.29
N GLU A 69 6.55 9.86 3.76
CA GLU A 69 5.44 9.17 3.11
C GLU A 69 5.70 7.65 3.13
N SER A 70 4.63 6.88 3.18
CA SER A 70 4.75 5.42 3.06
C SER A 70 3.69 4.83 2.15
N ALA A 71 3.98 3.65 1.60
CA ALA A 71 3.03 2.85 0.85
C ALA A 71 3.13 1.39 1.28
N ILE A 72 1.98 0.79 1.58
CA ILE A 72 1.87 -0.60 2.03
C ILE A 72 1.28 -1.45 0.91
N VAL A 73 1.91 -2.62 0.70
CA VAL A 73 1.38 -3.66 -0.16
C VAL A 73 1.52 -5.03 0.50
N GLY A 74 0.65 -5.96 0.11
CA GLY A 74 0.78 -7.37 0.47
C GLY A 74 1.73 -8.08 -0.49
N TYR A 75 2.40 -9.11 0.03
CA TYR A 75 3.16 -10.07 -0.77
C TYR A 75 2.92 -11.50 -0.25
N PRO A 76 3.10 -12.55 -1.06
CA PRO A 76 2.94 -13.93 -0.60
C PRO A 76 3.92 -14.27 0.53
N HIS A 77 3.40 -14.77 1.66
CA HIS A 77 4.21 -15.17 2.81
C HIS A 77 3.91 -16.62 3.19
N PRO A 78 4.93 -17.51 3.34
CA PRO A 78 4.73 -18.96 3.48
C PRO A 78 3.95 -19.35 4.73
N VAL A 79 3.98 -18.56 5.79
CA VAL A 79 3.30 -18.87 7.06
C VAL A 79 2.03 -18.04 7.25
N LYS A 80 2.05 -16.76 6.87
CA LYS A 80 0.95 -15.82 7.14
C LYS A 80 -0.10 -15.76 6.01
N GLY A 81 0.14 -16.44 4.89
CA GLY A 81 -0.60 -16.25 3.64
C GLY A 81 -0.18 -14.97 2.93
N GLN A 82 -0.40 -13.82 3.54
CA GLN A 82 0.16 -12.54 3.11
C GLN A 82 1.05 -11.95 4.18
N GLY A 83 2.21 -11.41 3.76
CA GLY A 83 3.07 -10.55 4.54
C GLY A 83 2.84 -9.08 4.18
N ILE A 84 3.34 -8.20 5.03
CA ILE A 84 3.23 -6.74 4.88
C ILE A 84 4.58 -6.20 4.41
N TYR A 85 4.59 -5.56 3.24
CA TYR A 85 5.74 -4.87 2.69
C TYR A 85 5.50 -3.37 2.74
N ALA A 86 6.39 -2.65 3.42
CA ALA A 86 6.35 -1.20 3.55
C ALA A 86 7.45 -0.54 2.72
N TYR A 87 7.05 0.31 1.79
CA TYR A 87 7.94 1.26 1.12
C TYR A 87 7.86 2.57 1.87
N VAL A 88 9.00 3.10 2.32
CA VAL A 88 9.05 4.28 3.20
C VAL A 88 10.01 5.31 2.63
N ILE A 89 9.51 6.52 2.39
CA ILE A 89 10.34 7.71 2.17
C ILE A 89 10.65 8.30 3.54
N ALA A 90 11.91 8.38 3.89
CA ALA A 90 12.35 8.97 5.13
C ALA A 90 13.14 10.27 4.89
N ASN A 91 13.27 11.07 5.93
CA ASN A 91 14.11 12.26 5.94
C ASN A 91 15.58 11.90 5.62
N HIS A 92 16.35 12.89 5.18
CA HIS A 92 17.79 12.73 4.97
C HIS A 92 18.52 12.53 6.32
N HIS A 93 19.56 11.71 6.30
CA HIS A 93 20.43 11.46 7.46
C HIS A 93 19.79 10.68 8.62
N ILE A 94 18.93 9.71 8.32
CA ILE A 94 18.40 8.79 9.32
C ILE A 94 19.38 7.65 9.63
N ASP A 95 19.30 7.12 10.84
CA ASP A 95 19.78 5.78 11.15
C ASP A 95 18.73 4.77 10.72
N ALA A 96 18.98 4.10 9.60
CA ALA A 96 17.97 3.22 8.97
C ALA A 96 17.54 2.05 9.88
N ASP A 97 18.44 1.49 10.68
CA ASP A 97 18.12 0.35 11.54
C ASP A 97 17.34 0.80 12.76
N LYS A 98 17.71 1.91 13.37
CA LYS A 98 16.94 2.53 14.45
C LYS A 98 15.56 2.95 13.99
N THR A 99 15.46 3.70 12.88
CA THR A 99 14.18 4.15 12.32
C THR A 99 13.27 2.97 12.00
N ARG A 100 13.81 1.87 11.45
CA ARG A 100 13.04 0.64 11.21
C ARG A 100 12.46 0.08 12.50
N GLN A 101 13.24 -0.02 13.58
CA GLN A 101 12.77 -0.53 14.86
C GLN A 101 11.70 0.38 15.46
N ASP A 102 11.88 1.69 15.40
CA ASP A 102 10.93 2.67 15.93
C ASP A 102 9.60 2.64 15.18
N ILE A 103 9.62 2.47 13.84
CA ILE A 103 8.43 2.24 13.01
C ILE A 103 7.70 0.97 13.46
N LEU A 104 8.41 -0.16 13.62
CA LEU A 104 7.80 -1.42 14.05
C LEU A 104 7.16 -1.32 15.44
N GLN A 105 7.80 -0.60 16.38
CA GLN A 105 7.24 -0.35 17.71
C GLN A 105 5.99 0.55 17.62
N THR A 106 6.02 1.58 16.78
CA THR A 106 4.89 2.49 16.59
C THR A 106 3.67 1.76 16.03
N VAL A 107 3.85 0.94 14.99
CA VAL A 107 2.77 0.12 14.43
C VAL A 107 2.24 -0.87 15.46
N THR A 108 3.13 -1.52 16.23
CA THR A 108 2.71 -2.46 17.29
C THR A 108 1.88 -1.78 18.35
N ARG A 109 2.26 -0.58 18.77
CA ARG A 109 1.54 0.19 19.80
C ARG A 109 0.17 0.68 19.32
N LEU A 110 0.08 1.12 18.05
CA LEU A 110 -1.14 1.75 17.53
C LEU A 110 -2.17 0.75 17.01
N ILE A 111 -1.72 -0.35 16.40
CA ILE A 111 -2.60 -1.32 15.74
C ILE A 111 -2.47 -2.70 16.40
N GLY A 112 -1.24 -3.13 16.66
CA GLY A 112 -0.93 -4.45 17.20
C GLY A 112 0.18 -5.16 16.42
N ALA A 113 0.73 -6.21 17.04
CA ALA A 113 1.87 -6.96 16.48
C ALA A 113 1.55 -7.61 15.12
N ILE A 114 0.29 -7.94 14.85
CA ILE A 114 -0.15 -8.56 13.60
C ILE A 114 0.02 -7.64 12.38
N ALA A 115 -0.01 -6.33 12.58
CA ALA A 115 0.11 -5.32 11.54
C ALA A 115 1.55 -4.87 11.27
N LYS A 116 2.53 -5.44 11.99
CA LYS A 116 3.95 -5.09 11.75
C LYS A 116 4.37 -5.44 10.34
N PRO A 117 4.98 -4.51 9.60
CA PRO A 117 5.63 -4.83 8.35
C PRO A 117 6.70 -5.92 8.53
N ASP A 118 6.67 -6.92 7.66
CA ASP A 118 7.71 -7.96 7.60
C ASP A 118 8.97 -7.42 6.93
N ILE A 119 8.75 -6.53 5.95
CA ILE A 119 9.83 -5.88 5.19
C ILE A 119 9.57 -4.38 5.16
N ILE A 120 10.59 -3.60 5.49
CA ILE A 120 10.62 -2.13 5.31
C ILE A 120 11.76 -1.81 4.37
N GLN A 121 11.41 -1.27 3.20
CA GLN A 121 12.34 -0.74 2.22
C GLN A 121 12.32 0.78 2.25
N PHE A 122 13.43 1.40 2.62
CA PHE A 122 13.60 2.84 2.44
C PHE A 122 13.86 3.14 0.97
N VAL A 123 13.09 4.08 0.44
CA VAL A 123 13.13 4.51 -0.97
C VAL A 123 13.27 6.02 -1.05
N SER A 124 13.90 6.51 -2.10
CA SER A 124 13.98 7.97 -2.35
C SER A 124 12.65 8.56 -2.81
N GLU A 125 11.86 7.75 -3.53
CA GLU A 125 10.59 8.16 -4.11
C GLU A 125 9.65 6.96 -4.20
N LEU A 126 8.33 7.23 -4.15
CA LEU A 126 7.29 6.26 -4.45
C LEU A 126 6.83 6.43 -5.89
N GLN A 127 6.60 5.29 -6.55
CA GLN A 127 6.09 5.30 -7.91
C GLN A 127 4.69 5.89 -7.96
N LYS A 128 4.53 7.00 -8.70
CA LYS A 128 3.25 7.73 -8.82
C LYS A 128 2.83 7.88 -10.29
N THR A 129 1.53 8.03 -10.49
CA THR A 129 0.97 8.53 -11.75
C THR A 129 1.22 10.02 -11.89
N ARG A 130 1.04 10.56 -13.11
CA ARG A 130 1.07 12.02 -13.37
C ARG A 130 0.06 12.82 -12.52
N SER A 131 -0.99 12.19 -12.01
CA SER A 131 -1.97 12.79 -11.09
C SER A 131 -1.59 12.67 -9.61
N GLY A 132 -0.39 12.14 -9.30
CA GLY A 132 0.12 12.01 -7.93
C GLY A 132 -0.36 10.77 -7.17
N LYS A 133 -1.09 9.84 -7.80
CA LYS A 133 -1.54 8.60 -7.15
C LYS A 133 -0.41 7.58 -7.10
N ILE A 134 -0.17 7.00 -5.93
CA ILE A 134 0.78 5.90 -5.74
C ILE A 134 0.31 4.68 -6.55
N MET A 135 1.21 4.13 -7.34
CA MET A 135 0.96 2.94 -8.19
C MET A 135 1.19 1.65 -7.40
N ARG A 136 0.31 1.37 -6.41
CA ARG A 136 0.42 0.17 -5.54
C ARG A 136 0.51 -1.13 -6.34
N ARG A 137 -0.11 -1.19 -7.52
CA ARG A 137 -0.02 -2.35 -8.40
C ARG A 137 1.43 -2.69 -8.76
N ILE A 138 2.24 -1.69 -9.12
CA ILE A 138 3.65 -1.88 -9.45
C ILE A 138 4.45 -2.25 -8.20
N LEU A 139 4.25 -1.53 -7.10
CA LEU A 139 4.91 -1.81 -5.83
C LEU A 139 4.64 -3.25 -5.35
N ARG A 140 3.41 -3.73 -5.51
CA ARG A 140 3.03 -5.12 -5.19
C ARG A 140 3.78 -6.12 -6.06
N LYS A 141 3.86 -5.89 -7.38
CA LYS A 141 4.61 -6.76 -8.29
C LYS A 141 6.10 -6.84 -7.94
N VAL A 142 6.70 -5.74 -7.54
CA VAL A 142 8.10 -5.73 -7.05
C VAL A 142 8.22 -6.52 -5.75
N ALA A 143 7.32 -6.33 -4.78
CA ALA A 143 7.31 -7.06 -3.52
C ALA A 143 7.14 -8.58 -3.73
N GLU A 144 6.29 -8.98 -4.70
CA GLU A 144 6.08 -10.38 -5.13
C GLU A 144 7.24 -10.94 -5.95
N ASN A 145 8.20 -10.11 -6.38
CA ASN A 145 9.28 -10.46 -7.32
C ASN A 145 8.79 -10.88 -8.71
N ASP A 146 7.61 -10.40 -9.10
CA ASP A 146 7.02 -10.62 -10.43
C ASP A 146 7.33 -9.43 -11.36
N LEU A 147 8.59 -9.33 -11.75
CA LEU A 147 9.09 -8.20 -12.56
C LEU A 147 8.70 -8.31 -14.04
N GLY A 148 8.32 -9.49 -14.51
CA GLY A 148 7.92 -9.73 -15.90
C GLY A 148 6.52 -9.22 -16.25
N SER A 149 5.69 -8.87 -15.25
CA SER A 149 4.27 -8.51 -15.43
C SER A 149 3.90 -7.16 -14.81
N LEU A 150 4.78 -6.16 -14.89
CA LEU A 150 4.52 -4.81 -14.34
C LEU A 150 3.31 -4.12 -14.99
N GLY A 151 2.91 -4.57 -16.21
CA GLY A 151 1.77 -4.04 -16.96
C GLY A 151 2.03 -2.66 -17.54
N ASP A 152 0.95 -1.91 -17.83
CA ASP A 152 1.06 -0.58 -18.45
C ASP A 152 1.75 0.42 -17.51
N THR A 153 2.89 0.93 -17.96
CA THR A 153 3.71 1.94 -17.28
C THR A 153 3.62 3.33 -17.93
N SER A 154 2.81 3.49 -18.99
CA SER A 154 2.71 4.74 -19.77
C SER A 154 2.17 5.94 -18.97
N THR A 155 1.46 5.67 -17.87
CA THR A 155 0.88 6.70 -16.98
C THR A 155 1.81 7.14 -15.85
N LEU A 156 3.01 6.55 -15.76
CA LEU A 156 3.98 6.87 -14.72
C LEU A 156 4.53 8.28 -14.90
N GLN A 157 4.77 8.94 -13.78
CA GLN A 157 5.41 10.26 -13.76
C GLN A 157 6.89 10.15 -14.14
N ASP A 158 7.59 9.21 -13.51
CA ASP A 158 8.99 8.88 -13.78
C ASP A 158 9.20 7.34 -13.76
N PRO A 159 9.38 6.69 -14.91
CA PRO A 159 9.62 5.24 -14.96
C PRO A 159 10.91 4.79 -14.27
N THR A 160 11.94 5.65 -14.15
CA THR A 160 13.24 5.29 -13.56
C THR A 160 13.15 5.00 -12.05
N VAL A 161 12.11 5.49 -11.39
CA VAL A 161 11.82 5.19 -9.98
C VAL A 161 11.56 3.71 -9.76
N VAL A 162 10.95 3.03 -10.74
CA VAL A 162 10.69 1.58 -10.68
C VAL A 162 11.99 0.80 -10.60
N ASP A 163 12.99 1.15 -11.42
CA ASP A 163 14.29 0.47 -11.45
C ASP A 163 15.01 0.61 -10.09
N LYS A 164 14.98 1.81 -9.50
CA LYS A 164 15.56 2.05 -8.17
C LYS A 164 14.85 1.23 -7.07
N ILE A 165 13.54 1.10 -7.14
CA ILE A 165 12.77 0.31 -6.19
C ILE A 165 13.10 -1.18 -6.35
N ILE A 166 13.22 -1.69 -7.57
CA ILE A 166 13.61 -3.07 -7.87
C ILE A 166 15.02 -3.36 -7.34
N GLU A 167 15.99 -2.50 -7.62
CA GLU A 167 17.36 -2.64 -7.13
C GLU A 167 17.40 -2.69 -5.59
N GLY A 168 16.68 -1.79 -4.94
CA GLY A 168 16.57 -1.77 -3.48
C GLY A 168 15.96 -3.06 -2.91
N ALA A 169 14.93 -3.61 -3.55
CA ALA A 169 14.30 -4.86 -3.14
C ALA A 169 15.24 -6.07 -3.31
N GLN A 170 16.05 -6.11 -4.37
CA GLN A 170 17.06 -7.14 -4.58
C GLN A 170 18.17 -7.08 -3.53
N ASN A 171 18.62 -5.88 -3.17
CA ASN A 171 19.63 -5.67 -2.14
C ASN A 171 19.16 -6.12 -0.75
N LEU A 172 17.87 -6.03 -0.43
CA LEU A 172 17.31 -6.51 0.83
C LEU A 172 17.26 -8.03 0.92
N LYS A 173 17.13 -8.75 -0.20
CA LYS A 173 17.10 -10.22 -0.25
C LYS A 173 18.49 -10.85 -0.13
N ASN A 174 19.54 -10.09 -0.45
CA ASN A 174 20.92 -10.54 -0.42
C ASN A 174 21.62 -10.30 0.94
N LYS A 175 20.92 -9.71 1.90
CA LYS A 175 21.35 -9.52 3.29
C LYS A 175 20.71 -10.56 4.21
#